data_8774ee1464b77b7488fe28722e099990
#
_entry.id   8774ee1464b77b7488fe28722e099990
#
_cell.length_a   1.000
_cell.length_b   1.000
_cell.length_c   1.000
_cell.angle_alpha   90.00
_cell.angle_beta   90.00
_cell.angle_gamma   90.00
#
_symmetry.space_group_name_H-M   'P 1'
#
loop_
_entity.id
_entity.type
_entity.pdbx_description
1 polymer ?
#
loop_
_entity_poly.entity_id
_entity_poly.type
_entity_poly.pdbx_seq_one_letter_code
_entity_poly.pdbx_strand_id
1 'polypeptide(L)'
;HVFPLIAADGGVVERPAAAEASIELCRLAGCGDAAVICSIMRDDGEMARLNDISELIARFDLKVADIDDLLTQMKNLPPAN
;
A
#
# COMPACT_ATOMS: atom_id res chain seq x y z
N HIS A 1 -12.60 13.76 -4.53
CA HIS A 1 -12.67 14.09 -3.11
C HIS A 1 -11.62 13.30 -2.31
N VAL A 2 -11.16 13.90 -1.23
CA VAL A 2 -10.22 13.27 -0.31
C VAL A 2 -10.98 12.90 0.96
N PHE A 3 -10.89 11.63 1.34
CA PHE A 3 -11.54 11.13 2.55
C PHE A 3 -10.49 10.75 3.59
N PRO A 4 -10.65 11.15 4.85
CA PRO A 4 -9.78 10.66 5.90
C PRO A 4 -10.10 9.20 6.21
N LEU A 5 -9.05 8.39 6.34
CA LEU A 5 -9.16 6.99 6.76
C LEU A 5 -8.23 6.78 7.94
N ILE A 6 -8.67 6.00 8.91
CA ILE A 6 -7.86 5.65 10.07
C ILE A 6 -7.45 4.19 9.94
N ALA A 7 -6.14 3.95 9.92
CA ALA A 7 -5.59 2.60 9.87
C ALA A 7 -5.77 1.90 11.22
N ALA A 8 -5.88 0.56 11.18
CA ALA A 8 -5.95 -0.23 12.40
C ALA A 8 -4.68 -0.05 13.23
N ASP A 9 -4.82 0.00 14.56
CA ASP A 9 -3.70 0.23 15.48
C ASP A 9 -2.61 -0.83 15.35
N GLY A 10 -2.98 -2.07 15.06
CA GLY A 10 -2.04 -3.16 14.84
C GLY A 10 -1.39 -3.17 13.48
N GLY A 11 -1.71 -2.21 12.61
CA GLY A 11 -1.15 -2.07 11.29
C GLY A 11 -1.56 -3.18 10.32
N VAL A 12 -0.70 -3.45 9.33
CA VAL A 12 -0.99 -4.42 8.27
C VAL A 12 -1.12 -5.86 8.81
N VAL A 13 -0.50 -6.16 9.92
CA VAL A 13 -0.62 -7.48 10.55
C VAL A 13 -2.03 -7.71 11.09
N GLU A 14 -2.64 -6.65 11.64
CA GLU A 14 -4.03 -6.70 12.12
C GLU A 14 -5.01 -6.66 10.96
N ARG A 15 -4.77 -5.79 9.98
CA ARG A 15 -5.66 -5.62 8.83
C ARG A 15 -4.82 -5.46 7.56
N PRO A 16 -4.69 -6.51 6.74
CA PRO A 16 -3.90 -6.45 5.50
C PRO A 16 -4.67 -5.75 4.38
N ALA A 17 -4.78 -4.44 4.49
CA ALA A 17 -5.49 -3.60 3.52
C ALA A 17 -4.64 -2.41 3.11
N ALA A 18 -5.08 -1.70 2.06
CA ALA A 18 -4.29 -0.62 1.45
C ALA A 18 -3.97 0.51 2.43
N ALA A 19 -4.89 0.88 3.31
CA ALA A 19 -4.66 1.95 4.27
C ALA A 19 -3.52 1.60 5.23
N GLU A 20 -3.55 0.41 5.81
CA GLU A 20 -2.51 -0.06 6.72
C GLU A 20 -1.17 -0.27 6.00
N ALA A 21 -1.22 -0.85 4.79
CA ALA A 21 -0.02 -1.10 3.99
C ALA A 21 0.68 0.20 3.61
N SER A 22 -0.06 1.23 3.23
CA SER A 22 0.51 2.52 2.85
C SER A 22 1.23 3.19 4.03
N ILE A 23 0.67 3.11 5.22
CA ILE A 23 1.29 3.66 6.42
C ILE A 23 2.57 2.90 6.78
N GLU A 24 2.54 1.56 6.71
CA GLU A 24 3.74 0.76 6.98
C GLU A 24 4.87 1.07 6.00
N LEU A 25 4.54 1.23 4.71
CA LEU A 25 5.54 1.62 3.71
C LEU A 25 6.13 3.00 4.01
N CYS A 26 5.31 3.96 4.42
CA CYS A 26 5.79 5.28 4.81
C CYS A 26 6.72 5.23 6.02
N ARG A 27 6.39 4.42 7.02
CA ARG A 27 7.24 4.23 8.19
C ARG A 27 8.57 3.60 7.82
N LEU A 28 8.56 2.55 7.00
CA LEU A 28 9.77 1.87 6.55
C LEU A 28 10.66 2.80 5.72
N ALA A 29 10.06 3.70 4.96
CA ALA A 29 10.79 4.69 4.17
C ALA A 29 11.25 5.91 4.97
N GLY A 30 10.87 6.00 6.24
CA GLY A 30 11.20 7.17 7.07
C GLY A 30 10.38 8.41 6.75
N CYS A 31 9.20 8.24 6.15
CA CYS A 31 8.36 9.35 5.68
C CYS A 31 7.22 9.69 6.65
N GLY A 32 7.25 9.17 7.87
CA GLY A 32 6.20 9.42 8.85
C GLY A 32 5.13 8.34 8.85
N ASP A 33 3.97 8.65 9.43
CA ASP A 33 2.89 7.70 9.64
C ASP A 33 1.56 8.12 9.01
N ALA A 34 1.64 8.93 7.96
CA ALA A 34 0.47 9.32 7.17
C ALA A 34 0.78 9.15 5.68
N ALA A 35 -0.24 8.78 4.92
CA ALA A 35 -0.10 8.53 3.49
C ALA A 35 -1.34 8.97 2.72
N VAL A 36 -1.17 9.20 1.43
CA VAL A 36 -2.28 9.43 0.50
C VAL A 36 -2.37 8.22 -0.41
N ILE A 37 -3.56 7.68 -0.57
CA ILE A 37 -3.80 6.53 -1.45
C ILE A 37 -4.86 6.88 -2.49
N CYS A 38 -4.75 6.24 -3.64
CA CYS A 38 -5.69 6.42 -4.73
C CYS A 38 -5.87 5.09 -5.46
N SER A 39 -7.11 4.70 -5.67
CA SER A 39 -7.41 3.51 -6.46
C SER A 39 -7.22 3.81 -7.94
N ILE A 40 -6.67 2.84 -8.67
CA ILE A 40 -6.52 2.94 -10.13
C ILE A 40 -7.65 2.15 -10.77
N MET A 41 -8.38 2.82 -11.65
CA MET A 41 -9.52 2.21 -12.33
C MET A 41 -9.24 2.09 -13.82
N ARG A 42 -9.81 1.05 -14.44
CA ARG A 42 -9.78 0.91 -15.90
C ARG A 42 -10.77 1.90 -16.54
N ASP A 43 -10.63 2.08 -17.86
CA ASP A 43 -11.51 2.98 -18.61
C ASP A 43 -12.99 2.56 -18.53
N ASP A 44 -13.26 1.27 -18.30
CA ASP A 44 -14.62 0.75 -18.17
C ASP A 44 -15.23 0.93 -16.77
N GLY A 45 -14.50 1.59 -15.84
CA GLY A 45 -14.97 1.84 -14.48
C GLY A 45 -14.67 0.73 -13.49
N GLU A 46 -14.10 -0.38 -13.93
CA GLU A 46 -13.69 -1.47 -13.03
C GLU A 46 -12.31 -1.19 -12.42
N MET A 47 -12.04 -1.82 -11.30
CA MET A 47 -10.73 -1.70 -10.66
C MET A 47 -9.65 -2.30 -11.54
N ALA A 48 -8.56 -1.56 -11.75
CA ALA A 48 -7.43 -2.04 -12.52
C ALA A 48 -6.69 -3.15 -11.77
N ARG A 49 -6.24 -4.15 -12.51
CA ARG A 49 -5.37 -5.20 -12.01
C ARG A 49 -3.94 -4.93 -12.48
N LEU A 50 -2.99 -5.69 -11.98
CA LEU A 50 -1.58 -5.47 -12.29
C LEU A 50 -1.31 -5.47 -13.80
N ASN A 51 -1.91 -6.41 -14.53
CA ASN A 51 -1.72 -6.47 -15.98
C ASN A 51 -2.36 -5.29 -16.73
N ASP A 52 -3.36 -4.64 -16.16
CA ASP A 52 -4.00 -3.46 -16.75
C ASP A 52 -3.10 -2.22 -16.65
N ILE A 53 -2.22 -2.19 -15.66
CA ILE A 53 -1.39 -1.01 -15.36
C ILE A 53 0.09 -1.23 -15.66
N SER A 54 0.44 -2.36 -16.28
CA SER A 54 1.84 -2.68 -16.58
C SER A 54 2.53 -1.63 -17.43
N GLU A 55 1.82 -1.07 -18.40
CA GLU A 55 2.34 0.00 -19.25
C GLU A 55 2.58 1.29 -18.45
N LEU A 56 1.67 1.63 -17.55
CA LEU A 56 1.82 2.78 -16.66
C LEU A 56 3.04 2.63 -15.76
N ILE A 57 3.22 1.44 -15.21
CA ILE A 57 4.36 1.12 -14.34
C ILE A 57 5.67 1.32 -15.11
N ALA A 58 5.74 0.79 -16.34
CA ALA A 58 6.93 0.91 -17.18
C ALA A 58 7.20 2.36 -17.57
N ARG A 59 6.15 3.09 -17.94
CA ARG A 59 6.27 4.47 -18.42
C ARG A 59 6.80 5.42 -17.36
N PHE A 60 6.38 5.25 -16.11
CA PHE A 60 6.75 6.14 -15.01
C PHE A 60 7.73 5.52 -14.03
N ASP A 61 8.28 4.35 -14.36
CA ASP A 61 9.22 3.62 -13.50
C ASP A 61 8.69 3.48 -12.07
N LEU A 62 7.43 3.07 -11.96
CA LEU A 62 6.79 2.92 -10.67
C LEU A 62 7.29 1.66 -9.96
N LYS A 63 7.37 1.73 -8.66
CA LYS A 63 7.67 0.56 -7.83
C LYS A 63 6.38 -0.16 -7.50
N VAL A 64 6.44 -1.49 -7.46
CA VAL A 64 5.28 -2.32 -7.17
C VAL A 64 5.55 -3.12 -5.90
N ALA A 65 4.60 -3.10 -4.98
CA ALA A 65 4.66 -3.91 -3.77
C ALA A 65 3.35 -4.66 -3.60
N ASP A 66 3.44 -5.87 -3.08
CA ASP A 66 2.30 -6.73 -2.77
C ASP A 66 2.05 -6.71 -1.28
N ILE A 67 0.79 -6.61 -0.86
CA ILE A 67 0.43 -6.57 0.56
C ILE A 67 0.84 -7.86 1.27
N ASP A 68 0.71 -9.00 0.59
CA ASP A 68 1.12 -10.28 1.19
C ASP A 68 2.63 -10.33 1.45
N ASP A 69 3.44 -9.79 0.54
CA ASP A 69 4.88 -9.69 0.73
C ASP A 69 5.23 -8.75 1.87
N LEU A 70 4.55 -7.61 1.96
CA LEU A 70 4.73 -6.68 3.07
C LEU A 70 4.35 -7.32 4.40
N LEU A 71 3.25 -8.04 4.44
CA LEU A 71 2.78 -8.74 5.63
C LEU A 71 3.82 -9.76 6.11
N THR A 72 4.41 -10.51 5.18
CA THR A 72 5.48 -11.47 5.48
C THR A 72 6.69 -10.76 6.07
N GLN A 73 7.10 -9.64 5.50
CA GLN A 73 8.21 -8.84 6.02
C GLN A 73 7.93 -8.32 7.43
N MET A 74 6.73 -7.83 7.67
CA MET A 74 6.37 -7.30 9.00
C MET A 74 6.37 -8.38 10.06
N LYS A 75 5.94 -9.60 9.72
CA LYS A 75 5.96 -10.73 10.65
C LYS A 75 7.37 -11.21 10.98
N ASN A 76 8.33 -11.00 10.07
CA ASN A 76 9.72 -11.42 10.23
C ASN A 76 10.61 -10.36 10.85
N LEU A 77 10.10 -9.13 11.03
CA LEU A 77 10.86 -8.08 11.69
C LEU A 77 10.90 -8.33 13.19
N PRO A 78 12.02 -7.99 13.85
CA PRO A 78 12.07 -8.07 15.31
C PRO A 78 11.08 -7.07 15.92
N PRO A 79 10.53 -7.37 17.10
CA PRO A 79 9.61 -6.43 17.74
C PRO A 79 10.29 -5.09 18.03
N ALA A 80 9.53 -4.02 17.89
CA ALA A 80 10.01 -2.68 18.20
C ALA A 80 10.23 -2.58 19.73
N ASN A 81 11.34 -2.01 20.10
CA ASN A 81 11.68 -1.76 21.50
C ASN A 81 11.38 -0.32 21.89
#